data_69face115e689c9f0b09dfc52966319d
#
_entry.id   69face115e689c9f0b09dfc52966319d
#
_cell.length_a   1.000
_cell.length_b   1.000
_cell.length_c   1.000
_cell.angle_alpha   90.00
_cell.angle_beta   90.00
_cell.angle_gamma   90.00
#
_symmetry.space_group_name_H-M   'P 1'
#
loop_
_entity.id
_entity.type
_entity.pdbx_description
1 polymer ?
#
loop_
_entity_poly.entity_id
_entity_poly.type
_entity_poly.pdbx_seq_one_letter_code
_entity_poly.pdbx_strand_id
1 'polypeptide(L)'
;MSERVDILGAGLSGLSSAIVLAKSGKEVHVHEVRQDSGARFDGDFQGIENWTSERDFFDEMREWGLDPDSFKSNSFGVVDLVHPDDAITNPVTDGIAFRVVERGTDSH
;
A
#
# COMPACT_ATOMS: atom_id res chain seq x y z
N MET A 1 -20.47 -2.85 23.51
CA MET A 1 -19.00 -2.80 23.73
C MET A 1 -18.27 -3.11 22.45
N SER A 2 -17.21 -2.37 22.17
CA SER A 2 -16.38 -2.64 21.02
C SER A 2 -15.48 -3.86 21.29
N GLU A 3 -15.34 -4.70 20.30
CA GLU A 3 -14.37 -5.78 20.32
C GLU A 3 -12.96 -5.19 20.21
N ARG A 4 -12.06 -5.63 21.07
CA ARG A 4 -10.66 -5.20 21.03
C ARG A 4 -9.85 -6.07 20.09
N VAL A 5 -9.05 -5.43 19.23
CA VAL A 5 -8.11 -6.10 18.34
C VAL A 5 -6.72 -5.54 18.57
N ASP A 6 -5.76 -6.42 18.82
CA ASP A 6 -4.35 -6.05 18.96
C ASP A 6 -3.62 -6.41 17.66
N ILE A 7 -2.89 -5.45 17.09
CA ILE A 7 -2.10 -5.65 15.88
C ILE A 7 -0.62 -5.53 16.24
N LEU A 8 0.15 -6.54 15.88
CA LEU A 8 1.58 -6.55 16.12
C LEU A 8 2.30 -6.11 14.84
N GLY A 9 2.91 -4.95 14.89
CA GLY A 9 3.63 -4.34 13.78
C GLY A 9 2.87 -3.17 13.15
N ALA A 10 3.55 -2.02 13.08
CA ALA A 10 3.03 -0.80 12.48
C ALA A 10 3.65 -0.55 11.10
N GLY A 11 3.76 -1.60 10.29
CA GLY A 11 4.11 -1.51 8.88
C GLY A 11 2.88 -1.22 8.02
N LEU A 12 3.03 -1.30 6.70
CA LEU A 12 1.93 -1.00 5.78
C LEU A 12 0.71 -1.89 6.01
N SER A 13 0.94 -3.19 6.18
CA SER A 13 -0.14 -4.16 6.40
C SER A 13 -0.85 -3.92 7.73
N GLY A 14 -0.08 -3.75 8.81
CA GLY A 14 -0.64 -3.52 10.14
C GLY A 14 -1.44 -2.24 10.23
N LEU A 15 -0.92 -1.15 9.68
CA LEU A 15 -1.62 0.15 9.69
C LEU A 15 -2.86 0.14 8.80
N SER A 16 -2.82 -0.50 7.65
CA SER A 16 -3.99 -0.63 6.77
C SER A 16 -5.09 -1.43 7.44
N SER A 17 -4.72 -2.54 8.10
CA SER A 17 -5.66 -3.36 8.88
C SER A 17 -6.27 -2.56 10.03
N ALA A 18 -5.45 -1.76 10.72
CA ALA A 18 -5.90 -0.92 11.83
C ALA A 18 -6.96 0.08 11.38
N ILE A 19 -6.74 0.73 10.24
CA ILE A 19 -7.68 1.71 9.69
C ILE A 19 -9.04 1.05 9.37
N VAL A 20 -9.02 -0.08 8.69
CA VAL A 20 -10.24 -0.80 8.30
C VAL A 20 -11.00 -1.28 9.54
N LEU A 21 -10.31 -1.85 10.51
CA LEU A 21 -10.92 -2.34 11.75
C LEU A 21 -11.49 -1.20 12.60
N ALA A 22 -10.75 -0.11 12.73
CA ALA A 22 -11.23 1.06 13.46
C ALA A 22 -12.49 1.66 12.81
N LYS A 23 -12.53 1.73 11.49
CA LYS A 23 -13.71 2.21 10.75
C LYS A 23 -14.91 1.30 10.94
N SER A 24 -14.70 0.01 11.20
CA SER A 24 -15.78 -0.93 11.49
C SER A 24 -16.27 -0.87 12.94
N GLY A 25 -15.72 0.02 13.76
CA GLY A 25 -16.15 0.24 15.14
C GLY A 25 -15.39 -0.59 16.17
N LYS A 26 -14.31 -1.24 15.81
CA LYS A 26 -13.48 -2.02 16.74
C LYS A 26 -12.49 -1.13 17.48
N GLU A 27 -12.17 -1.52 18.71
CA GLU A 27 -11.10 -0.88 19.47
C GLU A 27 -9.77 -1.49 19.01
N VAL A 28 -8.90 -0.69 18.38
CA VAL A 28 -7.66 -1.19 17.79
C VAL A 28 -6.46 -0.66 18.54
N HIS A 29 -5.56 -1.57 18.92
CA HIS A 29 -4.28 -1.25 19.54
C HIS A 29 -3.16 -1.78 18.66
N VAL A 30 -2.28 -0.89 18.20
CA VAL A 30 -1.14 -1.25 17.35
C VAL A 30 0.12 -1.22 18.20
N HIS A 31 0.88 -2.30 18.17
CA HIS A 31 2.13 -2.46 18.92
C HIS A 31 3.30 -2.50 17.97
N GLU A 32 4.27 -1.62 18.17
CA GLU A 32 5.46 -1.52 17.33
C GLU A 32 6.73 -1.61 18.19
N VAL A 33 7.67 -2.47 17.77
CA VAL A 33 8.94 -2.68 18.48
C VAL A 33 9.89 -1.50 18.30
N ARG A 34 9.77 -0.79 17.18
CA ARG A 34 10.61 0.36 16.85
C ARG A 34 9.98 1.64 17.35
N GLN A 35 10.73 2.73 17.31
CA GLN A 35 10.26 4.02 17.81
C GLN A 35 9.12 4.60 16.97
N ASP A 36 9.05 4.24 15.68
CA ASP A 36 8.02 4.77 14.78
C ASP A 36 7.67 3.76 13.70
N SER A 37 6.53 3.98 13.07
CA SER A 37 6.09 3.20 11.91
C SER A 37 6.98 3.51 10.70
N GLY A 38 7.16 2.51 9.83
CA GLY A 38 7.92 2.68 8.60
C GLY A 38 9.42 2.79 8.75
N ALA A 39 9.96 2.68 9.97
CA ALA A 39 11.38 2.89 10.22
C ALA A 39 12.28 1.86 9.52
N ARG A 40 11.80 0.63 9.32
CA ARG A 40 12.59 -0.45 8.73
C ARG A 40 13.00 -0.17 7.28
N PHE A 41 12.14 0.46 6.52
CA PHE A 41 12.37 0.73 5.09
C PHE A 41 12.39 2.23 4.80
N ASP A 42 12.84 3.01 5.76
CA ASP A 42 12.89 4.47 5.63
C ASP A 42 13.79 4.86 4.45
N GLY A 43 13.25 5.67 3.55
CA GLY A 43 13.95 6.10 2.35
C GLY A 43 13.92 5.14 1.17
N ASP A 44 13.43 3.92 1.35
CA ASP A 44 13.29 2.95 0.27
C ASP A 44 12.07 3.25 -0.60
N PHE A 45 12.06 2.71 -1.81
CA PHE A 45 10.94 2.81 -2.72
C PHE A 45 10.10 1.55 -2.70
N GLN A 46 8.80 1.71 -2.85
CA GLN A 46 7.83 0.63 -2.92
C GLN A 46 7.00 0.77 -4.19
N GLY A 47 6.90 -0.32 -4.94
CA GLY A 47 6.00 -0.37 -6.08
C GLY A 47 4.60 -0.81 -5.68
N ILE A 48 3.60 -0.14 -6.21
CA ILE A 48 2.20 -0.54 -6.07
C ILE A 48 1.69 -0.94 -7.44
N GLU A 49 1.41 -2.24 -7.60
CA GLU A 49 0.91 -2.82 -8.83
C GLU A 49 -0.60 -2.66 -8.94
N ASN A 50 -1.09 -2.47 -10.16
CA ASN A 50 -2.51 -2.29 -10.41
C ASN A 50 -3.03 -3.21 -11.53
N TRP A 51 -2.42 -4.38 -11.71
CA TRP A 51 -2.86 -5.34 -12.72
C TRP A 51 -3.14 -6.75 -12.17
N THR A 52 -2.94 -6.96 -10.87
CA THR A 52 -3.07 -8.27 -10.24
C THR A 52 -4.45 -8.53 -9.65
N SER A 53 -5.31 -7.54 -9.60
CA SER A 53 -6.68 -7.67 -9.12
C SER A 53 -7.67 -7.18 -10.17
N GLU A 54 -8.93 -7.64 -10.06
CA GLU A 54 -9.99 -7.25 -11.01
C GLU A 54 -10.41 -5.80 -10.84
N ARG A 55 -10.30 -5.27 -9.63
CA ARG A 55 -10.63 -3.88 -9.33
C ARG A 55 -9.38 -3.01 -9.38
N ASP A 56 -9.55 -1.74 -9.68
CA ASP A 56 -8.50 -0.74 -9.50
C ASP A 56 -8.06 -0.70 -8.05
N PHE A 57 -6.79 -0.97 -7.79
CA PHE A 57 -6.26 -1.06 -6.43
C PHE A 57 -6.30 0.29 -5.71
N PHE A 58 -6.12 1.38 -6.44
CA PHE A 58 -6.17 2.72 -5.85
C PHE A 58 -7.58 3.09 -5.40
N ASP A 59 -8.61 2.61 -6.10
CA ASP A 59 -9.98 2.76 -5.65
C ASP A 59 -10.25 1.95 -4.39
N GLU A 60 -9.71 0.75 -4.27
CA GLU A 60 -9.79 -0.04 -3.03
C GLU A 60 -9.13 0.71 -1.86
N MET A 61 -7.96 1.28 -2.08
CA MET A 61 -7.28 2.07 -1.05
C MET A 61 -8.16 3.21 -0.56
N ARG A 62 -8.84 3.91 -1.47
CA ARG A 62 -9.77 5.00 -1.11
C ARG A 62 -10.94 4.50 -0.27
N GLU A 63 -11.46 3.33 -0.58
CA GLU A 63 -12.51 2.71 0.24
C GLU A 63 -12.04 2.40 1.65
N TRP A 64 -10.76 2.04 1.82
CA TRP A 64 -10.18 1.82 3.15
C TRP A 64 -9.92 3.13 3.90
N GLY A 65 -10.01 4.25 3.22
CA GLY A 65 -9.72 5.57 3.80
C GLY A 65 -8.27 6.01 3.59
N LEU A 66 -7.56 5.36 2.69
CA LEU A 66 -6.22 5.74 2.29
C LEU A 66 -6.30 6.53 0.98
N ASP A 67 -5.73 7.74 0.97
CA ASP A 67 -5.67 8.54 -0.24
C ASP A 67 -4.36 8.27 -0.97
N PRO A 68 -4.37 7.53 -2.10
CA PRO A 68 -3.14 7.24 -2.83
C PRO A 68 -2.47 8.48 -3.42
N ASP A 69 -3.19 9.58 -3.56
CA ASP A 69 -2.64 10.82 -4.09
C ASP A 69 -1.93 11.66 -3.02
N SER A 70 -2.04 11.28 -1.74
CA SER A 70 -1.35 11.97 -0.65
C SER A 70 0.12 11.58 -0.52
N PHE A 71 0.55 10.48 -1.14
CA PHE A 71 1.93 10.02 -1.09
C PHE A 71 2.77 10.66 -2.19
N LYS A 72 4.04 10.91 -1.89
CA LYS A 72 5.01 11.19 -2.94
C LYS A 72 5.11 9.99 -3.85
N SER A 73 4.79 10.14 -5.13
CA SER A 73 4.79 9.01 -6.04
C SER A 73 5.00 9.42 -7.48
N ASN A 74 5.46 8.47 -8.28
CA ASN A 74 5.47 8.54 -9.73
C ASN A 74 4.58 7.44 -10.29
N SER A 75 3.73 7.79 -11.25
CA SER A 75 2.78 6.87 -11.85
C SER A 75 3.20 6.50 -13.27
N PHE A 76 2.98 5.25 -13.63
CA PHE A 76 3.30 4.71 -14.96
C PHE A 76 2.07 4.01 -15.53
N GLY A 77 1.77 4.29 -16.80
CA GLY A 77 0.65 3.65 -17.50
C GLY A 77 1.01 2.33 -18.14
N VAL A 78 2.29 2.06 -18.34
CA VAL A 78 2.77 0.85 -19.01
C VAL A 78 3.91 0.23 -18.22
N VAL A 79 3.87 -1.09 -18.08
CA VAL A 79 4.92 -1.89 -17.46
C VAL A 79 5.27 -3.04 -18.39
N ASP A 80 6.54 -3.22 -18.70
CA ASP A 80 7.02 -4.34 -19.50
C ASP A 80 7.59 -5.42 -18.58
N LEU A 81 7.07 -6.64 -18.71
CA LEU A 81 7.63 -7.81 -18.03
C LEU A 81 8.50 -8.55 -19.03
N VAL A 82 9.80 -8.54 -18.80
CA VAL A 82 10.79 -9.20 -19.66
C VAL A 82 11.07 -10.61 -19.12
N HIS A 83 10.86 -11.61 -19.97
CA HIS A 83 11.08 -13.02 -19.62
C HIS A 83 12.52 -13.45 -19.98
N PRO A 84 13.01 -14.57 -19.42
CA PRO A 84 14.38 -15.03 -19.71
C PRO A 84 14.64 -15.35 -21.20
N ASP A 85 13.62 -15.59 -21.99
CA ASP A 85 13.71 -15.83 -23.44
C ASP A 85 13.58 -14.56 -24.29
N ASP A 86 13.72 -13.39 -23.67
CA ASP A 86 13.56 -12.06 -24.26
C ASP A 86 12.12 -11.73 -24.70
N ALA A 87 11.15 -12.57 -24.40
CA ALA A 87 9.73 -12.23 -24.61
C ALA A 87 9.31 -11.09 -23.67
N ILE A 88 8.44 -10.22 -24.15
CA ILE A 88 7.92 -9.09 -23.40
C ILE A 88 6.41 -9.24 -23.24
N THR A 89 5.94 -9.11 -22.00
CA THR A 89 4.51 -9.09 -21.68
C THR A 89 4.14 -7.74 -21.06
N ASN A 90 3.05 -7.15 -21.54
CA ASN A 90 2.50 -5.91 -20.99
C ASN A 90 1.18 -6.21 -20.30
N PRO A 91 1.08 -6.06 -18.97
CA PRO A 91 -0.23 -6.07 -18.32
C PRO A 91 -1.09 -4.93 -18.86
N VAL A 92 -2.33 -5.24 -19.21
CA VAL A 92 -3.27 -4.26 -19.74
C VAL A 92 -4.09 -3.69 -18.59
N THR A 93 -4.02 -2.38 -18.42
CA THR A 93 -4.83 -1.66 -17.43
C THR A 93 -5.39 -0.39 -18.06
N ASP A 94 -6.54 0.06 -17.56
CA ASP A 94 -7.07 1.37 -17.89
C ASP A 94 -6.55 2.37 -16.84
N GLY A 95 -5.73 3.34 -17.26
CA GLY A 95 -5.17 4.35 -16.39
C GLY A 95 -3.81 3.97 -15.82
N ILE A 96 -3.65 4.05 -14.50
CA ILE A 96 -2.37 3.80 -13.84
C ILE A 96 -2.13 2.31 -13.68
N ALA A 97 -1.05 1.79 -14.29
CA ALA A 97 -0.65 0.40 -14.15
C ALA A 97 0.23 0.17 -12.92
N PHE A 98 1.04 1.15 -12.57
CA PHE A 98 2.06 1.02 -11.52
C PHE A 98 2.37 2.38 -10.93
N ARG A 99 2.51 2.42 -9.60
CA ARG A 99 2.91 3.65 -8.90
C ARG A 99 4.08 3.32 -7.98
N VAL A 100 5.13 4.13 -8.04
CA VAL A 100 6.28 4.03 -7.13
C VAL A 100 6.13 5.07 -6.05
N VAL A 101 6.18 4.64 -4.80
CA VAL A 101 6.09 5.51 -3.63
C VAL A 101 7.36 5.40 -2.81
N GLU A 102 7.76 6.50 -2.16
CA GLU A 102 8.84 6.50 -1.19
C GLU A 102 8.31 6.06 0.17
N ARG A 103 9.03 5.19 0.85
CA ARG A 103 8.68 4.70 2.18
C ARG A 103 9.43 5.47 3.26
N GLY A 104 8.85 5.52 4.43
CA GLY A 104 9.49 6.13 5.58
C GLY A 104 8.57 7.09 6.32
N THR A 105 9.10 7.67 7.37
CA THR A 105 8.34 8.57 8.24
C THR A 105 8.07 9.93 7.60
N ASP A 106 8.85 10.32 6.60
CA ASP A 106 8.75 11.61 5.92
C ASP A 106 8.12 11.52 4.52
N SER A 107 7.54 10.37 4.16
CA SER A 107 7.08 10.10 2.79
C SER A 107 5.63 10.49 2.53
N HIS A 108 5.16 11.57 3.09
CA HIS A 108 3.76 12.00 2.89
C HIS A 108 3.59 13.50 2.75
#